data_652c640838e830afacae86b681e26650
#
_entry.id   652c640838e830afacae86b681e26650
#
_cell.length_a   1.000
_cell.length_b   1.000
_cell.length_c   1.000
_cell.angle_alpha   90.00
_cell.angle_beta   90.00
_cell.angle_gamma   90.00
#
_symmetry.space_group_name_H-M   'P 1'
#
loop_
_entity.id
_entity.type
_entity.pdbx_description
1 polymer ?
#
loop_
_entity_poly.entity_id
_entity_poly.type
_entity_poly.pdbx_seq_one_letter_code
_entity_poly.pdbx_strand_id
1 'polypeptide(L)'
;MKIESNKVCFVEFPTLLYKGNLKSVKHIVIHNSATSASAEANAKANYNATTKGQRSAFAHYYVDDSNVVMLARENWIAYHAGDKTMNENSIGIEICVNPMECYTKCKFGNCDKITTLCTKQEEQIKKFFKAERNAIDLIHTIMAKWGLDESCLLFHSDVKKKTACPYFTKKLHNLIRARDFLTIFGA
;
A
#
# COMPACT_ATOMS: atom_id res chain seq x y z
N MET A 1 19.48 17.04 -0.55
CA MET A 1 19.79 15.61 -0.80
C MET A 1 19.13 15.23 -2.10
N LYS A 2 19.90 14.87 -3.15
CA LYS A 2 19.32 14.50 -4.44
C LYS A 2 18.66 13.14 -4.26
N ILE A 3 17.34 13.08 -4.47
CA ILE A 3 16.60 11.82 -4.59
C ILE A 3 17.09 11.17 -5.88
N GLU A 4 17.89 10.12 -5.77
CA GLU A 4 18.14 9.24 -6.91
C GLU A 4 16.77 8.70 -7.34
N SER A 5 16.40 8.99 -8.58
CA SER A 5 15.11 8.65 -9.16
C SER A 5 14.87 7.15 -9.05
N ASN A 6 14.14 6.74 -8.01
CA ASN A 6 13.54 5.42 -7.97
C ASN A 6 12.67 5.30 -9.22
N LYS A 7 13.03 4.37 -10.08
CA LYS A 7 12.40 4.15 -11.36
C LYS A 7 10.92 3.81 -11.12
N VAL A 8 10.04 4.83 -11.28
CA VAL A 8 8.60 4.58 -11.30
C VAL A 8 8.34 3.80 -12.58
N CYS A 9 8.22 2.51 -12.48
CA CYS A 9 7.81 1.67 -13.59
C CYS A 9 6.31 1.85 -13.79
N PHE A 10 5.94 2.67 -14.77
CA PHE A 10 4.57 2.71 -15.26
C PHE A 10 4.33 1.44 -16.05
N VAL A 11 3.59 0.50 -15.49
CA VAL A 11 3.00 -0.55 -16.30
C VAL A 11 1.75 0.05 -16.91
N GLU A 12 1.77 0.37 -18.21
CA GLU A 12 0.57 0.74 -18.94
C GLU A 12 -0.37 -0.48 -18.98
N PHE A 13 -1.17 -0.61 -17.95
CA PHE A 13 -2.29 -1.54 -17.99
C PHE A 13 -3.46 -0.88 -18.71
N PRO A 14 -4.11 -1.59 -19.65
CA PRO A 14 -5.12 -1.00 -20.50
C PRO A 14 -6.37 -0.56 -19.72
N THR A 15 -7.19 0.22 -20.39
CA THR A 15 -8.46 0.83 -19.96
C THR A 15 -9.47 -0.07 -19.26
N LEU A 16 -9.26 -1.40 -19.25
CA LEU A 16 -10.11 -2.40 -18.58
C LEU A 16 -10.28 -2.19 -17.06
N LEU A 17 -9.34 -1.47 -16.42
CA LEU A 17 -9.44 -1.11 -15.00
C LEU A 17 -10.19 0.18 -14.75
N TYR A 18 -10.56 0.92 -15.78
CA TYR A 18 -11.30 2.15 -15.61
C TYR A 18 -12.71 1.89 -15.07
N LYS A 19 -12.98 2.40 -13.88
CA LYS A 19 -14.27 2.28 -13.17
C LYS A 19 -14.98 3.64 -12.99
N GLY A 20 -14.48 4.65 -13.66
CA GLY A 20 -14.91 6.04 -13.53
C GLY A 20 -13.79 6.93 -12.98
N ASN A 21 -14.05 8.24 -12.97
CA ASN A 21 -13.15 9.21 -12.38
C ASN A 21 -13.46 9.41 -10.90
N LEU A 22 -12.41 9.69 -10.10
CA LEU A 22 -12.58 10.16 -8.74
C LEU A 22 -13.38 11.47 -8.73
N LYS A 23 -14.23 11.63 -7.75
CA LYS A 23 -14.95 12.89 -7.49
C LYS A 23 -13.98 13.98 -7.02
N SER A 24 -13.05 13.58 -6.16
CA SER A 24 -11.95 14.40 -5.66
C SER A 24 -10.92 13.48 -5.03
N VAL A 25 -9.68 13.92 -4.89
CA VAL A 25 -8.68 13.26 -4.05
C VAL A 25 -8.65 13.98 -2.71
N LYS A 26 -9.16 13.32 -1.67
CA LYS A 26 -9.21 13.85 -0.29
C LYS A 26 -8.38 13.02 0.67
N HIS A 27 -8.15 11.76 0.34
CA HIS A 27 -7.47 10.83 1.23
C HIS A 27 -6.46 9.97 0.48
N ILE A 28 -5.47 9.50 1.22
CA ILE A 28 -4.55 8.45 0.81
C ILE A 28 -4.73 7.30 1.81
N VAL A 29 -5.06 6.12 1.32
CA VAL A 29 -5.30 4.94 2.17
C VAL A 29 -4.15 3.96 2.02
N ILE A 30 -3.50 3.64 3.15
CA ILE A 30 -2.36 2.73 3.21
C ILE A 30 -2.83 1.32 3.50
N HIS A 31 -2.28 0.38 2.74
CA HIS A 31 -2.49 -1.05 2.87
C HIS A 31 -1.15 -1.79 2.97
N ASN A 32 -1.18 -3.00 3.54
CA ASN A 32 -0.10 -3.98 3.37
C ASN A 32 -0.63 -5.15 2.54
N SER A 33 0.12 -5.55 1.52
CA SER A 33 -0.17 -6.81 0.83
C SER A 33 0.09 -7.98 1.79
N ALA A 34 -0.75 -9.00 1.72
CA ALA A 34 -0.57 -10.20 2.54
C ALA A 34 0.38 -11.22 1.92
N THR A 35 1.18 -10.82 0.93
CA THR A 35 2.08 -11.70 0.16
C THR A 35 3.52 -11.19 0.21
N SER A 36 4.47 -12.10 0.03
CA SER A 36 5.89 -11.77 -0.16
C SER A 36 6.26 -11.42 -1.61
N ALA A 37 5.25 -11.34 -2.49
CA ALA A 37 5.47 -11.01 -3.89
C ALA A 37 5.87 -9.54 -4.07
N SER A 38 6.64 -9.25 -5.13
CA SER A 38 7.03 -7.89 -5.50
C SER A 38 5.83 -7.01 -5.85
N ALA A 39 6.05 -5.70 -5.89
CA ALA A 39 5.03 -4.73 -6.32
C ALA A 39 4.47 -5.06 -7.71
N GLU A 40 5.34 -5.40 -8.66
CA GLU A 40 4.95 -5.78 -10.02
C GLU A 40 4.10 -7.05 -10.03
N ALA A 41 4.52 -8.09 -9.29
CA ALA A 41 3.79 -9.36 -9.23
C ALA A 41 2.41 -9.19 -8.60
N ASN A 42 2.30 -8.40 -7.53
CA ASN A 42 1.03 -8.06 -6.89
C ASN A 42 0.12 -7.27 -7.84
N ALA A 43 0.64 -6.23 -8.51
CA ALA A 43 -0.10 -5.44 -9.49
C ALA A 43 -0.62 -6.32 -10.63
N LYS A 44 0.24 -7.16 -11.21
CA LYS A 44 -0.11 -8.09 -12.29
C LYS A 44 -1.18 -9.10 -11.85
N ALA A 45 -1.06 -9.66 -10.64
CA ALA A 45 -2.03 -10.60 -10.10
C ALA A 45 -3.41 -9.93 -9.93
N ASN A 46 -3.46 -8.70 -9.37
CA ASN A 46 -4.71 -7.96 -9.22
C ASN A 46 -5.32 -7.53 -10.56
N TYR A 47 -4.48 -7.10 -11.52
CA TYR A 47 -4.92 -6.84 -12.89
C TYR A 47 -5.58 -8.07 -13.51
N ASN A 48 -4.89 -9.21 -13.51
CA ASN A 48 -5.40 -10.44 -14.10
C ASN A 48 -6.70 -10.93 -13.44
N ALA A 49 -6.77 -10.86 -12.11
CA ALA A 49 -7.97 -11.26 -11.37
C ALA A 49 -9.16 -10.33 -11.68
N THR A 50 -8.92 -9.02 -11.79
CA THR A 50 -9.96 -8.04 -12.11
C THR A 50 -10.46 -8.18 -13.53
N THR A 51 -9.57 -8.34 -14.50
CA THR A 51 -9.92 -8.48 -15.93
C THR A 51 -10.62 -9.80 -16.24
N LYS A 52 -10.34 -10.85 -15.45
CA LYS A 52 -11.06 -12.13 -15.55
C LYS A 52 -12.37 -12.18 -14.76
N GLY A 53 -12.79 -11.09 -14.13
CA GLY A 53 -13.99 -11.02 -13.30
C GLY A 53 -13.91 -11.82 -11.99
N GLN A 54 -12.70 -12.27 -11.60
CA GLN A 54 -12.49 -13.07 -10.38
C GLN A 54 -12.43 -12.18 -9.13
N ARG A 55 -12.01 -10.93 -9.28
CA ARG A 55 -11.86 -9.95 -8.21
C ARG A 55 -12.02 -8.54 -8.78
N SER A 56 -12.71 -7.68 -8.05
CA SER A 56 -12.85 -6.26 -8.43
C SER A 56 -11.94 -5.32 -7.62
N ALA A 57 -11.26 -5.82 -6.57
CA ALA A 57 -10.45 -5.00 -5.69
C ALA A 57 -9.03 -4.84 -6.23
N PHE A 58 -8.55 -3.59 -6.32
CA PHE A 58 -7.18 -3.21 -6.66
C PHE A 58 -6.87 -1.82 -6.12
N ALA A 59 -5.61 -1.54 -5.81
CA ALA A 59 -5.13 -0.22 -5.40
C ALA A 59 -4.56 0.56 -6.60
N HIS A 60 -4.31 1.86 -6.42
CA HIS A 60 -3.67 2.69 -7.43
C HIS A 60 -2.19 2.34 -7.57
N TYR A 61 -1.52 2.16 -6.43
CA TYR A 61 -0.09 1.90 -6.36
C TYR A 61 0.24 0.65 -5.58
N TYR A 62 1.30 0.00 -6.03
CA TYR A 62 1.98 -1.11 -5.36
C TYR A 62 3.44 -0.73 -5.19
N VAL A 63 3.96 -0.84 -3.97
CA VAL A 63 5.30 -0.35 -3.60
C VAL A 63 6.07 -1.46 -2.90
N ASP A 64 7.28 -1.75 -3.39
CA ASP A 64 8.23 -2.62 -2.70
C ASP A 64 9.57 -1.90 -2.46
N ASP A 65 10.59 -2.65 -2.04
CA ASP A 65 11.92 -2.12 -1.75
C ASP A 65 12.68 -1.61 -2.99
N SER A 66 12.19 -1.91 -4.18
CA SER A 66 12.87 -1.64 -5.45
C SER A 66 12.04 -0.85 -6.44
N ASN A 67 10.70 -0.95 -6.36
CA ASN A 67 9.79 -0.43 -7.37
C ASN A 67 8.56 0.24 -6.78
N VAL A 68 8.08 1.26 -7.49
CA VAL A 68 6.74 1.83 -7.35
C VAL A 68 5.99 1.55 -8.65
N VAL A 69 4.92 0.77 -8.57
CA VAL A 69 4.12 0.35 -9.73
C VAL A 69 2.75 1.02 -9.66
N MET A 70 2.43 1.84 -10.65
CA MET A 70 1.09 2.42 -10.79
C MET A 70 0.22 1.49 -11.63
N LEU A 71 -0.84 0.94 -11.04
CA LEU A 71 -1.81 0.06 -11.70
C LEU A 71 -3.03 0.83 -12.23
N ALA A 72 -3.46 1.87 -11.54
CA ALA A 72 -4.55 2.74 -11.96
C ALA A 72 -4.11 4.20 -11.88
N ARG A 73 -4.57 5.02 -12.83
CA ARG A 73 -4.30 6.47 -12.80
C ARG A 73 -4.90 7.08 -11.54
N GLU A 74 -4.24 8.07 -10.96
CA GLU A 74 -4.66 8.71 -9.71
C GLU A 74 -6.06 9.37 -9.77
N ASN A 75 -6.50 9.72 -10.96
CA ASN A 75 -7.84 10.27 -11.18
C ASN A 75 -8.92 9.21 -11.48
N TRP A 76 -8.57 7.92 -11.46
CA TRP A 76 -9.53 6.83 -11.64
C TRP A 76 -10.02 6.29 -10.31
N ILE A 77 -11.23 5.72 -10.29
CA ILE A 77 -11.72 4.98 -9.14
C ILE A 77 -11.02 3.61 -9.08
N ALA A 78 -10.36 3.34 -7.95
CA ALA A 78 -9.86 2.03 -7.61
C ALA A 78 -10.63 1.45 -6.42
N TYR A 79 -10.94 0.14 -6.46
CA TYR A 79 -11.71 -0.52 -5.40
C TYR A 79 -10.77 -1.14 -4.37
N HIS A 80 -10.29 -0.34 -3.41
CA HIS A 80 -9.31 -0.76 -2.41
C HIS A 80 -9.81 -0.66 -0.96
N ALA A 81 -10.72 0.28 -0.67
CA ALA A 81 -11.06 0.63 0.71
C ALA A 81 -12.25 -0.17 1.27
N GLY A 82 -12.98 -0.91 0.40
CA GLY A 82 -14.17 -1.65 0.80
C GLY A 82 -15.35 -0.75 1.20
N ASP A 83 -15.27 0.54 0.91
CA ASP A 83 -16.29 1.57 1.05
C ASP A 83 -16.39 2.37 -0.24
N LYS A 84 -17.62 2.60 -0.72
CA LYS A 84 -17.84 3.27 -2.01
C LYS A 84 -17.38 4.72 -1.98
N THR A 85 -17.75 5.46 -0.95
CA THR A 85 -17.42 6.88 -0.82
C THR A 85 -15.91 7.07 -0.72
N MET A 86 -15.24 6.21 0.04
CA MET A 86 -13.79 6.25 0.16
C MET A 86 -13.12 5.91 -1.17
N ASN A 87 -13.56 4.86 -1.88
CA ASN A 87 -13.03 4.52 -3.20
C ASN A 87 -13.18 5.65 -4.23
N GLU A 88 -14.22 6.48 -4.13
CA GLU A 88 -14.49 7.60 -5.02
C GLU A 88 -13.72 8.89 -4.65
N ASN A 89 -13.03 8.91 -3.51
CA ASN A 89 -12.36 10.11 -2.98
C ASN A 89 -10.94 9.84 -2.45
N SER A 90 -10.33 8.69 -2.77
CA SER A 90 -9.00 8.37 -2.24
C SER A 90 -8.10 7.65 -3.24
N ILE A 91 -6.81 7.78 -2.98
CA ILE A 91 -5.75 7.00 -3.63
C ILE A 91 -5.32 5.88 -2.69
N GLY A 92 -5.35 4.63 -3.16
CA GLY A 92 -4.88 3.47 -2.39
C GLY A 92 -3.44 3.11 -2.72
N ILE A 93 -2.64 2.84 -1.69
CA ILE A 93 -1.24 2.40 -1.79
C ILE A 93 -1.09 1.08 -1.05
N GLU A 94 -0.65 0.04 -1.75
CA GLU A 94 -0.29 -1.27 -1.22
C GLU A 94 1.22 -1.34 -0.99
N ILE A 95 1.67 -1.39 0.27
CA ILE A 95 3.05 -1.69 0.62
C ILE A 95 3.22 -3.20 0.52
N CYS A 96 3.99 -3.63 -0.47
CA CYS A 96 4.32 -5.01 -0.76
C CYS A 96 5.52 -5.45 0.09
N VAL A 97 5.89 -6.70 -0.03
CA VAL A 97 6.85 -7.38 0.86
C VAL A 97 6.22 -7.76 2.20
N ASN A 98 6.20 -9.04 2.47
CA ASN A 98 5.80 -9.55 3.78
C ASN A 98 7.05 -9.65 4.66
N PRO A 99 7.15 -8.89 5.75
CA PRO A 99 8.32 -8.95 6.63
C PRO A 99 8.41 -10.25 7.42
N MET A 100 7.37 -11.10 7.34
CA MET A 100 7.28 -12.30 8.17
C MET A 100 6.88 -13.53 7.34
N GLU A 101 7.83 -14.39 7.08
CA GLU A 101 7.61 -15.64 6.34
C GLU A 101 6.64 -16.61 7.07
N CYS A 102 6.51 -16.48 8.40
CA CYS A 102 5.58 -17.27 9.21
C CYS A 102 4.12 -16.81 9.11
N TYR A 103 3.84 -15.66 8.50
CA TYR A 103 2.48 -15.13 8.40
C TYR A 103 1.55 -15.94 7.50
N THR A 104 2.09 -16.72 6.58
CA THR A 104 1.29 -17.64 5.74
C THR A 104 0.56 -18.71 6.53
N LYS A 105 0.98 -18.98 7.79
CA LYS A 105 0.33 -19.91 8.71
C LYS A 105 -0.61 -19.24 9.72
N CYS A 106 -0.55 -17.92 9.85
CA CYS A 106 -1.43 -17.17 10.73
C CYS A 106 -2.60 -16.61 9.94
N LYS A 107 -3.79 -17.18 10.11
CA LYS A 107 -5.02 -16.58 9.58
C LYS A 107 -5.17 -15.18 10.16
N PHE A 108 -5.44 -14.19 9.29
CA PHE A 108 -5.62 -12.78 9.56
C PHE A 108 -5.94 -12.43 11.03
N GLY A 109 -5.01 -11.79 11.72
CA GLY A 109 -5.27 -11.10 12.98
C GLY A 109 -4.80 -11.77 14.27
N ASN A 110 -4.34 -13.02 14.29
CA ASN A 110 -4.03 -13.74 15.54
C ASN A 110 -2.56 -14.17 15.68
N CYS A 111 -1.60 -13.43 15.15
CA CYS A 111 -0.18 -13.75 15.32
C CYS A 111 0.46 -12.91 16.44
N ASP A 112 0.27 -13.30 17.69
CA ASP A 112 0.88 -12.63 18.85
C ASP A 112 2.33 -13.07 19.14
N LYS A 113 2.88 -14.02 18.37
CA LYS A 113 4.21 -14.60 18.62
C LYS A 113 5.20 -14.23 17.54
N ILE A 114 5.79 -13.06 17.64
CA ILE A 114 7.08 -12.75 17.02
C ILE A 114 8.16 -13.25 17.99
N THR A 115 8.51 -14.52 17.95
CA THR A 115 9.35 -15.10 18.98
C THR A 115 10.78 -15.39 18.59
N THR A 116 11.17 -15.35 17.33
CA THR A 116 12.59 -15.49 16.96
C THR A 116 12.81 -15.01 15.51
N LEU A 117 13.61 -13.96 15.35
CA LEU A 117 14.07 -13.49 14.05
C LEU A 117 15.17 -14.42 13.55
N CYS A 118 14.97 -15.10 12.43
CA CYS A 118 16.05 -15.74 11.70
C CYS A 118 16.68 -14.73 10.72
N THR A 119 17.87 -14.99 10.21
CA THR A 119 18.60 -14.10 9.27
C THR A 119 17.78 -13.73 8.02
N LYS A 120 16.93 -14.64 7.53
CA LYS A 120 16.00 -14.37 6.43
C LYS A 120 14.92 -13.37 6.81
N GLN A 121 14.45 -13.40 8.07
CA GLN A 121 13.47 -12.43 8.55
C GLN A 121 14.07 -11.04 8.67
N GLU A 122 15.33 -10.92 9.13
CA GLU A 122 16.01 -9.62 9.19
C GLU A 122 16.14 -8.98 7.80
N GLU A 123 16.49 -9.77 6.80
CA GLU A 123 16.58 -9.30 5.42
C GLU A 123 15.20 -8.85 4.90
N GLN A 124 14.14 -9.62 5.16
CA GLN A 124 12.78 -9.26 4.77
C GLN A 124 12.27 -8.00 5.50
N ILE A 125 12.61 -7.83 6.77
CA ILE A 125 12.30 -6.61 7.51
C ILE A 125 13.02 -5.40 6.92
N LYS A 126 14.31 -5.54 6.56
CA LYS A 126 15.06 -4.45 5.88
C LYS A 126 14.43 -4.07 4.55
N LYS A 127 14.01 -5.05 3.75
CA LYS A 127 13.27 -4.81 2.50
C LYS A 127 11.93 -4.12 2.76
N PHE A 128 11.21 -4.56 3.77
CA PHE A 128 9.93 -3.96 4.14
C PHE A 128 10.10 -2.48 4.57
N PHE A 129 11.09 -2.17 5.40
CA PHE A 129 11.37 -0.77 5.79
C PHE A 129 11.77 0.09 4.59
N LYS A 130 12.49 -0.48 3.61
CA LYS A 130 12.79 0.22 2.38
C LYS A 130 11.53 0.45 1.53
N ALA A 131 10.62 -0.53 1.46
CA ALA A 131 9.33 -0.37 0.81
C ALA A 131 8.48 0.73 1.49
N GLU A 132 8.51 0.80 2.82
CA GLU A 132 7.81 1.86 3.56
C GLU A 132 8.41 3.24 3.28
N ARG A 133 9.75 3.39 3.18
CA ARG A 133 10.38 4.65 2.75
C ARG A 133 9.92 5.05 1.35
N ASN A 134 9.94 4.13 0.39
CA ASN A 134 9.48 4.40 -0.96
C ASN A 134 7.99 4.81 -0.97
N ALA A 135 7.18 4.21 -0.09
CA ALA A 135 5.77 4.59 0.06
C ALA A 135 5.61 6.01 0.65
N ILE A 136 6.43 6.39 1.63
CA ILE A 136 6.43 7.74 2.21
C ILE A 136 6.81 8.78 1.15
N ASP A 137 7.86 8.54 0.35
CA ASP A 137 8.26 9.43 -0.74
C ASP A 137 7.15 9.59 -1.79
N LEU A 138 6.45 8.49 -2.12
CA LEU A 138 5.29 8.52 -3.00
C LEU A 138 4.14 9.33 -2.38
N ILE A 139 3.85 9.15 -1.09
CA ILE A 139 2.80 9.88 -0.36
C ILE A 139 3.07 11.38 -0.41
N HIS A 140 4.30 11.81 -0.10
CA HIS A 140 4.67 13.24 -0.21
C HIS A 140 4.48 13.79 -1.62
N THR A 141 4.83 13.00 -2.64
CA THR A 141 4.62 13.38 -4.05
C THR A 141 3.14 13.56 -4.37
N ILE A 142 2.29 12.63 -3.92
CA ILE A 142 0.83 12.71 -4.12
C ILE A 142 0.24 13.89 -3.34
N MET A 143 0.65 14.07 -2.08
CA MET A 143 0.19 15.19 -1.25
C MET A 143 0.52 16.55 -1.91
N ALA A 144 1.76 16.73 -2.36
CA ALA A 144 2.18 17.94 -3.06
C ALA A 144 1.38 18.19 -4.35
N LYS A 145 1.14 17.14 -5.14
CA LYS A 145 0.40 17.20 -6.39
C LYS A 145 -1.06 17.60 -6.21
N TRP A 146 -1.71 17.07 -5.15
CA TRP A 146 -3.15 17.24 -4.92
C TRP A 146 -3.47 18.30 -3.86
N GLY A 147 -2.45 18.99 -3.31
CA GLY A 147 -2.64 20.03 -2.28
C GLY A 147 -3.18 19.47 -0.97
N LEU A 148 -2.73 18.28 -0.57
CA LEU A 148 -3.16 17.58 0.63
C LEU A 148 -2.17 17.82 1.78
N ASP A 149 -2.67 17.79 3.00
CA ASP A 149 -1.88 17.76 4.23
C ASP A 149 -1.87 16.36 4.88
N GLU A 150 -1.14 16.20 5.98
CA GLU A 150 -0.99 14.91 6.67
C GLU A 150 -2.32 14.32 7.20
N SER A 151 -3.36 15.16 7.38
CA SER A 151 -4.68 14.70 7.83
C SER A 151 -5.41 13.84 6.78
N CYS A 152 -4.96 13.91 5.51
CA CYS A 152 -5.48 13.08 4.44
C CYS A 152 -5.14 11.61 4.58
N LEU A 153 -4.11 11.27 5.38
CA LEU A 153 -3.58 9.92 5.48
C LEU A 153 -4.42 9.04 6.38
N LEU A 154 -4.83 7.88 5.87
CA LEU A 154 -5.65 6.90 6.57
C LEU A 154 -5.05 5.51 6.47
N PHE A 155 -5.18 4.71 7.51
CA PHE A 155 -5.03 3.27 7.42
C PHE A 155 -6.33 2.64 6.91
N HIS A 156 -6.24 1.53 6.20
CA HIS A 156 -7.45 0.80 5.79
C HIS A 156 -8.33 0.43 6.99
N SER A 157 -7.73 0.15 8.14
CA SER A 157 -8.46 -0.11 9.40
C SER A 157 -9.25 1.10 9.93
N ASP A 158 -8.89 2.32 9.53
CA ASP A 158 -9.62 3.54 9.92
C ASP A 158 -10.90 3.66 9.09
N VAL A 159 -10.85 3.21 7.83
CA VAL A 159 -11.99 3.18 6.91
C VAL A 159 -12.92 2.01 7.21
N LYS A 160 -12.35 0.82 7.42
CA LYS A 160 -13.10 -0.43 7.62
C LYS A 160 -12.65 -1.12 8.91
N LYS A 161 -13.37 -0.90 9.98
CA LYS A 161 -13.04 -1.41 11.35
C LYS A 161 -12.84 -2.92 11.47
N LYS A 162 -13.31 -3.73 10.49
CA LYS A 162 -13.18 -5.19 10.50
C LYS A 162 -11.85 -5.70 9.94
N THR A 163 -10.95 -4.82 9.51
CA THR A 163 -9.61 -5.18 9.03
C THR A 163 -8.52 -4.66 9.94
N ALA A 164 -7.43 -5.41 10.07
CA ALA A 164 -6.22 -4.96 10.76
C ALA A 164 -5.21 -4.26 9.81
N CYS A 165 -5.53 -4.15 8.53
CA CYS A 165 -4.66 -3.57 7.49
C CYS A 165 -4.44 -2.04 7.71
N PRO A 166 -3.21 -1.54 7.59
CA PRO A 166 -1.95 -2.23 7.33
C PRO A 166 -1.33 -2.85 8.60
N TYR A 167 -1.44 -4.16 8.72
CA TYR A 167 -1.05 -4.87 9.96
C TYR A 167 0.44 -4.73 10.28
N PHE A 168 1.32 -4.98 9.30
CA PHE A 168 2.76 -4.98 9.53
C PHE A 168 3.28 -3.59 9.88
N THR A 169 2.90 -2.57 9.12
CA THR A 169 3.25 -1.18 9.36
C THR A 169 2.84 -0.74 10.76
N LYS A 170 1.61 -1.01 11.16
CA LYS A 170 1.12 -0.68 12.51
C LYS A 170 1.87 -1.42 13.61
N LYS A 171 2.11 -2.72 13.43
CA LYS A 171 2.73 -3.57 14.44
C LYS A 171 4.21 -3.29 14.62
N LEU A 172 4.97 -3.16 13.53
CA LEU A 172 6.42 -2.94 13.58
C LEU A 172 6.81 -1.58 14.16
N HIS A 173 6.00 -0.56 13.91
CA HIS A 173 6.27 0.80 14.36
C HIS A 173 5.36 1.24 15.52
N ASN A 174 4.53 0.35 16.05
CA ASN A 174 3.56 0.65 17.12
C ASN A 174 2.67 1.88 16.81
N LEU A 175 2.23 2.00 15.54
CA LEU A 175 1.47 3.14 15.06
C LEU A 175 -0.01 3.06 15.44
N ILE A 176 -0.55 4.16 15.94
CA ILE A 176 -1.97 4.34 16.25
C ILE A 176 -2.63 5.18 15.16
N ARG A 177 -1.96 6.21 14.66
CA ARG A 177 -2.51 7.16 13.67
C ARG A 177 -1.73 7.08 12.37
N ALA A 178 -2.46 7.16 11.24
CA ALA A 178 -1.85 7.05 9.92
C ALA A 178 -0.80 8.15 9.64
N ARG A 179 -1.02 9.37 10.11
CA ARG A 179 -0.06 10.48 9.95
C ARG A 179 1.30 10.22 10.59
N ASP A 180 1.34 9.44 11.67
CA ASP A 180 2.59 9.13 12.37
C ASP A 180 3.50 8.22 11.51
N PHE A 181 2.94 7.61 10.45
CA PHE A 181 3.71 6.84 9.47
C PHE A 181 4.74 7.68 8.72
N LEU A 182 4.48 8.95 8.49
CA LEU A 182 5.38 9.84 7.76
C LEU A 182 6.70 10.11 8.52
N THR A 183 6.72 9.92 9.82
CA THR A 183 7.86 10.27 10.69
C THR A 183 8.69 9.08 11.15
N ILE A 184 8.34 7.85 10.78
CA ILE A 184 8.97 6.62 11.32
C ILE A 184 10.46 6.46 11.00
N PHE A 185 10.98 7.13 9.97
CA PHE A 185 12.39 7.07 9.58
C PHE A 185 13.15 8.37 9.88
N GLY A 186 12.55 9.29 10.63
CA GLY A 186 13.12 10.62 10.89
C GLY A 186 12.95 11.54 9.65
N ALA A 187 12.60 12.77 9.88
CA ALA A 187 12.62 13.80 8.85
C ALA A 187 14.05 14.20 8.53
#